data_29827357862174fa964f43a6be8916d1
#
_entry.id   29827357862174fa964f43a6be8916d1
#
_cell.length_a   1.000
_cell.length_b   1.000
_cell.length_c   1.000
_cell.angle_alpha   90.00
_cell.angle_beta   90.00
_cell.angle_gamma   90.00
#
_symmetry.space_group_name_H-M   'P 1'
#
loop_
_entity.id
_entity.type
_entity.pdbx_description
1 polymer ?
#
loop_
_entity_poly.entity_id
_entity_poly.type
_entity_poly.pdbx_seq_one_letter_code
_entity_poly.pdbx_strand_id
1 'polypeptide(L)' 'MKAVGRFALIRIEETVSNSGIAVKNDGVGTCVSCPEMIELEGLVVVYDTGPKHEEYDGHLIMDNKHIMAGIE' A
#
# COMPACT_ATOMS: atom_id res chain seq x y z
N MET A 1 -11.30 -4.74 -7.10
CA MET A 1 -11.47 -4.31 -5.70
C MET A 1 -11.20 -2.82 -5.63
N LYS A 2 -12.00 -2.09 -4.88
CA LYS A 2 -11.85 -0.64 -4.71
C LYS A 2 -11.98 -0.27 -3.24
N ALA A 3 -11.18 0.72 -2.81
CA ALA A 3 -11.39 1.35 -1.51
C ALA A 3 -12.64 2.22 -1.53
N VAL A 4 -13.25 2.41 -0.37
CA VAL A 4 -14.42 3.28 -0.21
C VAL A 4 -14.18 4.28 0.90
N GLY A 5 -14.78 5.46 0.78
CA GLY A 5 -14.65 6.51 1.78
C GLY A 5 -13.20 6.96 1.92
N ARG A 6 -12.71 7.00 3.14
CA ARG A 6 -11.34 7.46 3.46
C ARG A 6 -10.32 6.33 3.48
N PHE A 7 -10.70 5.11 3.09
CA PHE A 7 -9.77 3.99 3.04
C PHE A 7 -8.92 4.04 1.77
N ALA A 8 -7.74 3.45 1.87
CA ALA A 8 -6.83 3.28 0.75
C ALA A 8 -6.54 1.79 0.58
N LEU A 9 -6.44 1.37 -0.67
CA LEU A 9 -6.11 -0.01 -1.03
C LEU A 9 -4.71 0.00 -1.61
N ILE A 10 -3.78 -0.67 -0.94
CA ILE A 10 -2.37 -0.68 -1.28
C ILE A 10 -1.97 -2.10 -1.66
N ARG A 11 -1.44 -2.28 -2.87
CA ARG A 11 -0.92 -3.57 -3.30
C ARG A 11 0.46 -3.78 -2.68
N ILE A 12 0.64 -4.92 -2.01
CA ILE A 12 1.90 -5.27 -1.35
C ILE A 12 2.96 -5.55 -2.43
N GLU A 13 4.10 -4.87 -2.31
CA GLU A 13 5.24 -5.11 -3.18
C GLU A 13 6.12 -6.20 -2.58
N GLU A 14 6.60 -7.08 -3.43
CA GLU A 14 7.55 -8.13 -3.05
C GLU A 14 8.76 -8.07 -3.95
N THR A 15 9.94 -8.27 -3.34
CA THR A 15 11.17 -8.39 -4.11
C THR A 15 11.74 -9.79 -3.89
N VAL A 16 12.47 -10.28 -4.89
CA VAL A 16 13.18 -11.56 -4.80
C VAL A 16 14.64 -11.24 -4.52
N SER A 17 15.15 -11.78 -3.41
CA SER A 17 16.57 -11.60 -3.04
C SER A 17 17.47 -12.41 -3.97
N ASN A 18 18.79 -12.16 -3.89
CA ASN A 18 19.78 -12.91 -4.67
C ASN A 18 19.76 -14.40 -4.39
N SER A 19 19.25 -14.81 -3.24
CA SER A 19 19.10 -16.23 -2.88
C SER A 19 17.79 -16.84 -3.40
N GLY A 20 16.95 -16.05 -4.08
CA GLY A 20 15.67 -16.52 -4.61
C GLY A 20 14.53 -16.49 -3.62
N ILE A 21 14.75 -15.96 -2.43
CA ILE A 21 13.71 -15.85 -1.41
C ILE A 21 12.92 -14.56 -1.63
N ALA A 22 11.58 -14.67 -1.74
CA ALA A 22 10.72 -13.51 -1.84
C ALA A 22 10.70 -12.77 -0.49
N VAL A 23 10.90 -11.45 -0.53
CA VAL A 23 10.89 -10.60 0.66
C VAL A 23 9.85 -9.50 0.45
N LYS A 24 8.94 -9.34 1.42
CA LYS A 24 7.97 -8.25 1.40
C LYS A 24 8.64 -6.95 1.82
N ASN A 25 8.37 -5.88 1.09
CA ASN A 25 8.85 -4.54 1.44
C ASN A 25 7.82 -3.92 2.39
N ASP A 26 8.14 -3.90 3.69
CA ASP A 26 7.28 -3.27 4.68
C ASP A 26 7.29 -1.75 4.51
N GLY A 27 6.10 -1.15 4.59
CA GLY A 27 5.97 0.30 4.54
C GLY A 27 5.91 0.89 3.14
N VAL A 28 6.01 0.06 2.09
CA VAL A 28 5.99 0.51 0.70
C VAL A 28 5.05 -0.36 -0.12
N GLY A 29 4.25 0.24 -0.96
CA GLY A 29 3.37 -0.48 -1.86
C GLY A 29 2.79 0.44 -2.91
N THR A 30 2.07 -0.14 -3.89
CA THR A 30 1.43 0.64 -4.95
C THR A 30 -0.01 0.96 -4.55
N CYS A 31 -0.36 2.23 -4.57
CA CYS A 31 -1.74 2.64 -4.29
C CYS A 31 -2.64 2.25 -5.46
N VAL A 32 -3.57 1.34 -5.20
CA VAL A 32 -4.50 0.86 -6.23
C VAL A 32 -5.76 1.72 -6.25
N SER A 33 -6.23 2.13 -5.08
CA SER A 33 -7.47 2.90 -4.98
C SER A 33 -7.43 3.77 -3.72
N CYS A 34 -7.72 5.04 -3.87
CA CYS A 34 -7.79 5.97 -2.75
C CYS A 34 -8.78 7.10 -3.11
N PRO A 35 -10.07 6.93 -2.82
CA PRO A 35 -11.10 7.88 -3.29
C PRO A 35 -10.88 9.33 -2.86
N GLU A 36 -10.36 9.56 -1.65
CA GLU A 36 -10.13 10.92 -1.15
C GLU A 36 -8.82 11.53 -1.63
N MET A 37 -7.90 10.72 -2.15
CA MET A 37 -6.59 11.17 -2.62
C MET A 37 -6.30 10.48 -3.94
N ILE A 38 -7.14 10.74 -4.93
CA ILE A 38 -7.06 10.04 -6.23
C ILE A 38 -5.73 10.28 -6.95
N GLU A 39 -5.04 11.36 -6.64
CA GLU A 39 -3.72 11.65 -7.20
C GLU A 39 -2.67 10.61 -6.80
N LEU A 40 -2.93 9.86 -5.75
CA LEU A 40 -2.02 8.79 -5.30
C LEU A 40 -2.25 7.47 -6.05
N GLU A 41 -3.39 7.33 -6.72
CA GLU A 41 -3.69 6.07 -7.42
C GLU A 41 -2.68 5.82 -8.53
N GLY A 42 -2.10 4.62 -8.53
CA GLY A 42 -1.06 4.24 -9.47
C GLY A 42 0.36 4.57 -9.03
N LEU A 43 0.52 5.34 -7.96
CA LEU A 43 1.83 5.70 -7.43
C LEU A 43 2.29 4.69 -6.39
N VAL A 44 3.61 4.57 -6.24
CA VAL A 44 4.20 3.87 -5.09
C VAL A 44 4.08 4.80 -3.89
N VAL A 45 3.55 4.28 -2.79
CA VAL A 45 3.34 5.07 -1.57
C VAL A 45 4.11 4.46 -0.41
N VAL A 46 4.48 5.32 0.52
CA VAL A 46 5.09 4.93 1.80
C VAL A 46 4.04 5.10 2.87
N TYR A 47 3.84 4.08 3.68
CA TYR A 47 2.80 4.09 4.71
C TYR A 47 3.38 3.70 6.07
N ASP A 48 2.65 4.09 7.13
CA ASP A 48 3.04 3.81 8.51
C ASP A 48 2.82 2.32 8.81
N THR A 49 3.85 1.65 9.30
CA THR A 49 3.81 0.22 9.67
C THR A 49 3.54 -0.01 11.15
N GLY A 50 3.46 1.05 11.96
CA GLY A 50 3.17 0.94 13.39
C GLY A 50 1.83 0.26 13.68
N PRO A 51 0.72 0.74 13.09
CA PRO A 51 -0.57 0.07 13.24
C PRO A 51 -0.61 -1.21 12.41
N LYS A 52 -1.39 -2.18 12.87
CA LYS A 52 -1.66 -3.38 12.09
C LYS A 52 -2.77 -3.07 11.09
N HIS A 53 -2.48 -3.25 9.81
CA HIS A 53 -3.44 -3.03 8.75
C HIS A 53 -4.09 -4.33 8.32
N GLU A 54 -5.32 -4.26 7.86
CA GLU A 54 -6.02 -5.42 7.31
C GLU A 54 -5.41 -5.79 5.96
N GLU A 55 -5.31 -7.08 5.70
CA GLU A 55 -4.79 -7.60 4.44
C GLU A 55 -5.85 -8.47 3.78
N TYR A 56 -6.07 -8.28 2.48
CA TYR A 56 -7.00 -9.07 1.71
C TYR A 56 -6.50 -9.19 0.27
N ASP A 57 -6.35 -10.45 -0.19
CA ASP A 57 -5.98 -10.76 -1.57
C ASP A 57 -4.72 -10.02 -2.04
N GLY A 58 -3.67 -10.02 -1.20
CA GLY A 58 -2.41 -9.39 -1.52
C GLY A 58 -2.41 -7.87 -1.42
N HIS A 59 -3.47 -7.29 -0.86
CA HIS A 59 -3.62 -5.85 -0.69
C HIS A 59 -3.75 -5.51 0.78
N LEU A 60 -3.26 -4.34 1.15
CA LEU A 60 -3.50 -3.76 2.48
C LEU A 60 -4.64 -2.76 2.39
N ILE A 61 -5.51 -2.79 3.38
CA ILE A 61 -6.61 -1.85 3.51
C ILE A 61 -6.33 -1.00 4.73
N MET A 62 -6.22 0.31 4.54
CA MET A 62 -5.89 1.22 5.63
C MET A 62 -6.59 2.55 5.44
N ASP A 63 -6.73 3.31 6.54
CA ASP A 63 -7.17 4.70 6.46
C ASP A 63 -6.08 5.51 5.74
N ASN A 64 -6.48 6.41 4.85
CA ASN A 64 -5.51 7.18 4.06
C ASN A 64 -4.58 8.04 4.92
N LYS A 65 -4.95 8.31 6.18
CA LYS A 65 -4.09 9.05 7.10
C LYS A 65 -2.76 8.33 7.40
N HIS A 66 -2.70 7.02 7.15
CA HIS A 66 -1.49 6.24 7.36
C HIS A 66 -0.51 6.33 6.18
N ILE A 67 -0.93 6.91 5.08
CA ILE A 67 -0.05 7.13 3.93
C ILE A 67 0.78 8.37 4.23
N MET A 68 2.11 8.19 4.25
CA MET A 68 3.04 9.27 4.59
C MET A 68 3.53 10.03 3.37
N ALA A 69 3.71 9.36 2.24
CA ALA A 69 4.22 9.99 1.03
C ALA A 69 3.88 9.17 -0.20
N GLY A 70 3.77 9.84 -1.34
CA GLY A 70 3.70 9.20 -2.65
C GLY A 70 5.02 9.42 -3.38
N ILE A 71 5.48 8.41 -4.10
CA ILE A 71 6.72 8.48 -4.89
C ILE A 71 6.34 8.60 -6.36
N GLU A 72 6.75 9.67 -6.96
CA GLU A 72 6.52 9.94 -8.38
C GLU A 72 7.63 9.35 -9.26
#